data_2a77d9539a55e0671f8e851a906df832
#
_entry.id   2a77d9539a55e0671f8e851a906df832
#
_cell.length_a   1.000
_cell.length_b   1.000
_cell.length_c   1.000
_cell.angle_alpha   90.00
_cell.angle_beta   90.00
_cell.angle_gamma   90.00
#
_symmetry.space_group_name_H-M   'P 1'
#
loop_
_entity.id
_entity.type
_entity.pdbx_description
1 polymer ?
#
loop_
_entity_poly.entity_id
_entity_poly.type
_entity_poly.pdbx_seq_one_letter_code
_entity_poly.pdbx_strand_id
1 'polypeptide(L)'
;MVSVKRNYNSVIFEVKGWDKVFAFKSSLEIPVEHIVAVYAAPNIEMNFLDSIKLLGTSIPKVFRAGTFYQHNEIIFWDVHNTENVIVIELKHEHFKKLVVEVENPAEAIAIIKG
;
A
#
# COMPACT_ATOMS: atom_id res chain seq x y z
N MET A 1 6.52 6.67 -0.88
CA MET A 1 6.16 6.29 -2.27
C MET A 1 6.64 4.90 -2.59
N VAL A 2 5.85 4.18 -3.35
CA VAL A 2 6.10 2.78 -3.68
C VAL A 2 6.29 2.64 -5.18
N SER A 3 7.27 1.85 -5.61
CA SER A 3 7.39 1.45 -7.01
C SER A 3 6.87 0.03 -7.17
N VAL A 4 6.33 -0.27 -8.35
CA VAL A 4 5.71 -1.55 -8.66
C VAL A 4 6.48 -2.20 -9.80
N LYS A 5 6.85 -3.47 -9.59
CA LYS A 5 7.51 -4.27 -10.61
C LYS A 5 6.80 -5.60 -10.78
N ARG A 6 6.74 -6.10 -12.02
CA ARG A 6 6.21 -7.42 -12.30
C ARG A 6 7.34 -8.42 -12.42
N ASN A 7 7.32 -9.43 -11.59
CA ASN A 7 8.13 -10.61 -11.76
C ASN A 7 7.24 -11.68 -12.41
N TYR A 8 7.77 -12.85 -12.72
CA TYR A 8 7.05 -13.87 -13.49
C TYR A 8 5.64 -14.17 -12.94
N ASN A 9 5.55 -14.58 -11.68
CA ASN A 9 4.29 -14.95 -11.04
C ASN A 9 3.92 -14.04 -9.86
N SER A 10 4.60 -12.92 -9.73
CA SER A 10 4.40 -12.06 -8.58
C SER A 10 4.57 -10.59 -8.93
N VAL A 11 4.07 -9.75 -8.02
CA VAL A 11 4.26 -8.30 -8.10
C VAL A 11 5.09 -7.88 -6.91
N ILE A 12 6.12 -7.08 -7.15
CA ILE A 12 7.01 -6.58 -6.11
C ILE A 12 6.70 -5.11 -5.87
N PHE A 13 6.32 -4.81 -4.63
CA PHE A 13 6.06 -3.44 -4.17
C PHE A 13 7.27 -3.00 -3.36
N GLU A 14 8.03 -2.05 -3.87
CA GLU A 14 9.24 -1.57 -3.22
C GLU A 14 9.00 -0.20 -2.61
N VAL A 15 9.18 -0.09 -1.30
CA VAL A 15 9.04 1.16 -0.56
C VAL A 15 10.32 1.96 -0.75
N LYS A 16 10.19 3.20 -1.22
CA LYS A 16 11.32 4.03 -1.61
C LYS A 16 11.69 5.07 -0.56
N GLY A 17 12.98 5.42 -0.54
CA GLY A 17 13.48 6.53 0.24
C GLY A 17 13.35 6.31 1.74
N TRP A 18 13.09 7.39 2.45
CA TRP A 18 12.92 7.36 3.90
C TRP A 18 11.65 6.65 4.34
N ASP A 19 10.68 6.47 3.45
CA ASP A 19 9.44 5.77 3.77
C ASP A 19 9.69 4.34 4.23
N LYS A 20 10.71 3.66 3.69
CA LYS A 20 11.02 2.30 4.12
C LYS A 20 11.48 2.24 5.58
N VAL A 21 12.09 3.31 6.06
CA VAL A 21 12.48 3.43 7.48
C VAL A 21 11.25 3.68 8.34
N PHE A 22 10.41 4.64 7.94
CA PHE A 22 9.21 5.00 8.71
C PHE A 22 8.16 3.90 8.70
N ALA A 23 8.09 3.12 7.63
CA ALA A 23 7.15 2.00 7.52
C ALA A 23 7.66 0.71 8.15
N PHE A 24 8.95 0.65 8.47
CA PHE A 24 9.62 -0.57 8.94
C PHE A 24 9.51 -1.71 7.92
N LYS A 25 9.47 -1.34 6.63
CA LYS A 25 9.31 -2.30 5.54
C LYS A 25 9.98 -1.76 4.28
N SER A 26 10.78 -2.58 3.61
CA SER A 26 11.46 -2.18 2.39
C SER A 26 10.79 -2.70 1.13
N SER A 27 10.20 -3.89 1.17
CA SER A 27 9.53 -4.46 0.01
C SER A 27 8.51 -5.52 0.40
N LEU A 28 7.56 -5.74 -0.51
CA LEU A 28 6.56 -6.79 -0.42
C LEU A 28 6.51 -7.49 -1.76
N GLU A 29 6.58 -8.81 -1.75
CA GLU A 29 6.38 -9.60 -2.96
C GLU A 29 5.09 -10.39 -2.81
N ILE A 30 4.13 -10.16 -3.71
CA ILE A 30 2.80 -10.76 -3.64
C ILE A 30 2.58 -11.63 -4.87
N PRO A 31 2.27 -12.93 -4.71
CA PRO A 31 1.88 -13.77 -5.83
C PRO A 31 0.66 -13.16 -6.54
N VAL A 32 0.67 -13.16 -7.86
CA VAL A 32 -0.41 -12.59 -8.65
C VAL A 32 -1.77 -13.19 -8.29
N GLU A 33 -1.80 -14.49 -8.04
CA GLU A 33 -3.05 -15.18 -7.66
C GLU A 33 -3.59 -14.79 -6.29
N HIS A 34 -2.80 -14.08 -5.48
CA HIS A 34 -3.28 -13.53 -4.20
C HIS A 34 -3.86 -12.12 -4.34
N ILE A 35 -3.79 -11.52 -5.53
CA ILE A 35 -4.35 -10.20 -5.77
C ILE A 35 -5.80 -10.33 -6.21
N VAL A 36 -6.71 -9.81 -5.41
CA VAL A 36 -8.15 -9.87 -5.67
C VAL A 36 -8.59 -8.72 -6.57
N ALA A 37 -8.09 -7.52 -6.29
CA ALA A 37 -8.47 -6.32 -7.01
C ALA A 37 -7.38 -5.26 -6.88
N VAL A 38 -7.30 -4.38 -7.87
CA VAL A 38 -6.44 -3.21 -7.82
C VAL A 38 -7.17 -2.04 -8.46
N TYR A 39 -7.15 -0.88 -7.80
CA TYR A 39 -7.84 0.30 -8.31
C TYR A 39 -7.24 1.59 -7.75
N ALA A 40 -7.42 2.68 -8.48
CA ALA A 40 -7.03 4.00 -8.00
C ALA A 40 -8.02 4.48 -6.95
N ALA A 41 -7.50 5.12 -5.91
CA ALA A 41 -8.32 5.66 -4.83
C ALA A 41 -7.86 7.09 -4.49
N PRO A 42 -8.04 8.05 -5.43
CA PRO A 42 -7.65 9.42 -5.16
C PRO A 42 -8.49 9.98 -4.02
N ASN A 43 -7.86 10.78 -3.16
CA ASN A 43 -8.52 11.38 -2.00
C ASN A 43 -9.04 10.36 -0.98
N ILE A 44 -8.38 9.21 -0.88
CA ILE A 44 -8.72 8.24 0.16
C ILE A 44 -8.58 8.89 1.54
N GLU A 45 -9.54 8.62 2.43
CA GLU A 45 -9.51 9.18 3.77
C GLU A 45 -8.46 8.48 4.63
N MET A 46 -7.57 9.27 5.22
CA MET A 46 -6.64 8.79 6.24
C MET A 46 -7.28 9.02 7.61
N ASN A 47 -8.26 8.16 7.94
CA ASN A 47 -9.00 8.28 9.19
C ASN A 47 -8.23 7.64 10.34
N PHE A 48 -7.73 8.47 11.24
CA PHE A 48 -6.92 8.02 12.36
C PHE A 48 -7.74 7.54 13.56
N LEU A 49 -9.04 7.85 13.57
CA LEU A 49 -9.90 7.48 14.69
C LEU A 49 -10.32 6.00 14.63
N ASP A 50 -10.41 5.44 13.42
CA ASP A 50 -10.89 4.08 13.19
C ASP A 50 -9.77 3.08 13.03
N SER A 51 -8.52 3.48 13.24
CA SER A 51 -7.39 2.60 13.02
C SER A 51 -6.44 2.55 14.20
N ILE A 52 -5.81 1.40 14.38
CA ILE A 52 -4.77 1.19 15.38
C ILE A 52 -3.46 0.95 14.64
N LYS A 53 -2.46 1.78 14.95
CA LYS A 53 -1.13 1.61 14.38
C LYS A 53 -0.44 0.43 15.07
N LEU A 54 -0.11 -0.60 14.30
CA LEU A 54 0.62 -1.76 14.79
C LEU A 54 2.13 -1.53 14.69
N LEU A 55 2.59 -0.96 13.57
CA LEU A 55 4.01 -0.70 13.35
C LEU A 55 4.13 0.35 12.24
N GLY A 56 4.87 1.43 12.51
CA GLY A 56 5.09 2.46 11.50
C GLY A 56 4.93 3.87 12.07
N THR A 57 4.72 4.83 11.19
CA THR A 57 4.63 6.25 11.50
C THR A 57 3.35 6.85 10.92
N SER A 58 2.68 7.70 11.70
CA SER A 58 1.47 8.35 11.26
C SER A 58 1.44 9.78 11.79
N ILE A 59 1.32 10.74 10.84
CA ILE A 59 1.11 12.15 11.16
C ILE A 59 -0.21 12.55 10.54
N PRO A 60 -1.22 12.94 11.34
CA PRO A 60 -2.56 13.22 10.83
C PRO A 60 -2.57 14.17 9.63
N LYS A 61 -3.25 13.76 8.54
CA LYS A 61 -3.42 14.52 7.30
C LYS A 61 -2.13 14.82 6.54
N VAL A 62 -1.00 14.27 6.97
CA VAL A 62 0.29 14.53 6.32
C VAL A 62 0.89 13.25 5.77
N PHE A 63 0.94 12.19 6.59
CA PHE A 63 1.74 11.03 6.26
C PHE A 63 1.27 9.81 7.05
N ARG A 64 1.16 8.67 6.36
CA ARG A 64 0.91 7.39 7.02
C ARG A 64 1.75 6.32 6.32
N ALA A 65 2.62 5.67 7.09
CA ALA A 65 3.44 4.58 6.57
C ALA A 65 3.56 3.50 7.62
N GLY A 66 3.25 2.27 7.27
CA GLY A 66 3.40 1.14 8.16
C GLY A 66 2.18 0.22 8.15
N THR A 67 2.07 -0.56 9.20
CA THR A 67 1.03 -1.56 9.38
C THR A 67 -0.02 -1.06 10.33
N PHE A 68 -1.28 -1.06 9.89
CA PHE A 68 -2.41 -0.55 10.64
C PHE A 68 -3.52 -1.60 10.70
N TYR A 69 -4.22 -1.63 11.83
CA TYR A 69 -5.42 -2.45 12.01
C TYR A 69 -6.64 -1.54 11.89
N GLN A 70 -7.52 -1.86 10.95
CA GLN A 70 -8.68 -1.02 10.65
C GLN A 70 -9.82 -1.90 10.12
N HIS A 71 -11.02 -1.75 10.67
CA HIS A 71 -12.21 -2.50 10.24
C HIS A 71 -11.96 -4.02 10.22
N ASN A 72 -11.31 -4.55 11.25
CA ASN A 72 -10.95 -5.97 11.38
C ASN A 72 -9.97 -6.47 10.31
N GLU A 73 -9.23 -5.56 9.68
CA GLU A 73 -8.26 -5.89 8.64
C GLU A 73 -6.89 -5.32 8.99
N ILE A 74 -5.84 -6.05 8.60
CA ILE A 74 -4.47 -5.55 8.70
C ILE A 74 -4.12 -4.95 7.34
N ILE A 75 -3.77 -3.68 7.33
CA ILE A 75 -3.55 -2.90 6.11
C ILE A 75 -2.16 -2.28 6.15
N PHE A 76 -1.43 -2.39 5.05
CA PHE A 76 -0.18 -1.68 4.88
C PHE A 76 -0.43 -0.35 4.18
N TRP A 77 0.10 0.72 4.76
CA TRP A 77 -0.02 2.08 4.22
C TRP A 77 1.35 2.65 3.89
N ASP A 78 1.44 3.38 2.79
CA ASP A 78 2.57 4.25 2.49
C ASP A 78 2.06 5.41 1.63
N VAL A 79 1.53 6.45 2.27
CA VAL A 79 0.85 7.57 1.62
C VAL A 79 1.29 8.90 2.21
N HIS A 80 1.72 9.80 1.34
CA HIS A 80 1.94 11.23 1.63
C HIS A 80 0.89 12.09 0.93
N ASN A 81 0.71 11.84 -0.38
CA ASN A 81 -0.22 12.60 -1.21
C ASN A 81 -1.31 11.64 -1.69
N THR A 82 -2.56 11.95 -1.31
CA THR A 82 -3.69 11.08 -1.63
C THR A 82 -4.11 11.10 -3.09
N GLU A 83 -3.60 12.01 -3.91
CA GLU A 83 -3.98 12.09 -5.32
C GLU A 83 -3.52 10.87 -6.12
N ASN A 84 -2.38 10.28 -5.75
CA ASN A 84 -1.75 9.21 -6.51
C ASN A 84 -1.77 7.87 -5.77
N VAL A 85 -2.84 7.61 -5.05
CA VAL A 85 -2.99 6.38 -4.26
C VAL A 85 -3.66 5.29 -5.07
N ILE A 86 -3.14 4.07 -4.95
CA ILE A 86 -3.82 2.86 -5.42
C ILE A 86 -4.05 1.94 -4.23
N VAL A 87 -5.09 1.12 -4.35
CA VAL A 87 -5.44 0.09 -3.36
C VAL A 87 -5.30 -1.27 -4.02
N ILE A 88 -4.62 -2.18 -3.36
CA ILE A 88 -4.48 -3.56 -3.80
C ILE A 88 -5.13 -4.44 -2.72
N GLU A 89 -6.21 -5.13 -3.08
CA GLU A 89 -6.89 -6.05 -2.19
C GLU A 89 -6.31 -7.44 -2.34
N LEU A 90 -6.01 -8.08 -1.23
CA LEU A 90 -5.28 -9.34 -1.20
C LEU A 90 -6.08 -10.45 -0.52
N LYS A 91 -5.72 -11.69 -0.83
CA LYS A 91 -6.19 -12.89 -0.13
C LYS A 91 -5.00 -13.78 0.20
N HIS A 92 -5.11 -14.55 1.27
CA HIS A 92 -4.06 -15.49 1.71
C HIS A 92 -2.73 -14.79 2.03
N GLU A 93 -2.80 -13.52 2.48
CA GLU A 93 -1.65 -12.72 2.84
C GLU A 93 -1.83 -12.14 4.24
N HIS A 94 -0.71 -11.75 4.85
CA HIS A 94 -0.75 -11.07 6.15
C HIS A 94 -1.55 -9.77 6.07
N PHE A 95 -1.33 -9.00 4.99
CA PHE A 95 -2.08 -7.79 4.76
C PHE A 95 -3.33 -8.08 3.94
N LYS A 96 -4.46 -7.55 4.37
CA LYS A 96 -5.71 -7.63 3.60
C LYS A 96 -5.69 -6.65 2.45
N LYS A 97 -5.05 -5.51 2.63
CA LYS A 97 -4.93 -4.46 1.62
C LYS A 97 -3.56 -3.80 1.69
N LEU A 98 -3.13 -3.29 0.56
CA LEU A 98 -2.03 -2.35 0.47
C LEU A 98 -2.61 -1.03 -0.02
N VAL A 99 -2.38 0.05 0.72
CA VAL A 99 -2.81 1.40 0.34
C VAL A 99 -1.54 2.21 0.16
N VAL A 100 -1.17 2.44 -1.09
CA VAL A 100 0.16 2.97 -1.40
C VAL A 100 0.09 4.10 -2.42
N GLU A 101 0.97 5.06 -2.24
CA GLU A 101 1.17 6.13 -3.21
C GLU A 101 2.21 5.70 -4.22
N VAL A 102 1.89 5.87 -5.50
CA VAL A 102 2.77 5.54 -6.62
C VAL A 102 2.97 6.78 -7.49
N GLU A 103 3.99 6.76 -8.34
CA GLU A 103 4.28 7.89 -9.22
C GLU A 103 3.17 8.09 -10.26
N ASN A 104 2.69 6.99 -10.85
CA ASN A 104 1.64 7.01 -11.87
C ASN A 104 0.66 5.87 -11.62
N PRO A 105 -0.55 6.17 -11.09
CA PRO A 105 -1.53 5.13 -10.77
C PRO A 105 -1.94 4.26 -11.95
N ALA A 106 -2.19 4.86 -13.11
CA ALA A 106 -2.61 4.10 -14.29
C ALA A 106 -1.54 3.12 -14.74
N GLU A 107 -0.29 3.55 -14.74
CA GLU A 107 0.85 2.71 -15.11
C GLU A 107 1.04 1.58 -14.10
N ALA A 108 0.99 1.91 -12.81
CA ALA A 108 1.14 0.91 -11.75
C ALA A 108 0.05 -0.16 -11.84
N ILE A 109 -1.19 0.25 -12.05
CA ILE A 109 -2.31 -0.68 -12.20
C ILE A 109 -2.11 -1.59 -13.42
N ALA A 110 -1.65 -1.03 -14.53
CA ALA A 110 -1.38 -1.80 -15.74
C ALA A 110 -0.28 -2.86 -15.50
N ILE A 111 0.77 -2.50 -14.78
CA ILE A 111 1.85 -3.42 -14.42
C ILE A 111 1.30 -4.58 -13.56
N ILE A 112 0.47 -4.26 -12.58
CA ILE A 112 -0.10 -5.27 -11.68
C ILE A 112 -1.03 -6.23 -12.43
N LYS A 113 -1.84 -5.69 -13.32
CA LYS A 113 -2.78 -6.52 -14.09
C LYS A 113 -2.09 -7.37 -15.17
N GLY A 114 -0.95 -6.96 -15.63
CA GLY A 114 -0.12 -7.69 -16.60
C GLY A 114 -0.51 -7.47 -18.05
#